data_1adca8efd19e6be018998721444f15fe
#
_entry.id   1adca8efd19e6be018998721444f15fe
#
_cell.length_a   1.000
_cell.length_b   1.000
_cell.length_c   1.000
_cell.angle_alpha   90.00
_cell.angle_beta   90.00
_cell.angle_gamma   90.00
#
_symmetry.space_group_name_H-M   'P 1'
#
loop_
_entity.id
_entity.type
_entity.pdbx_description
1 polymer ?
#
loop_
_entity_poly.entity_id
_entity_poly.type
_entity_poly.pdbx_seq_one_letter_code
_entity_poly.pdbx_strand_id
1 'polypeptide(L)'
;MKLTETYPENLGEGKLINAEENDVYYWMGCAYEGMGDTQEARRCFEHATKGSAEPAIAFFYNDQQPDKIFYQGLAWRKLDNEAKARSCFHRLISHGEKHYFDQVKIDYFAVSLPDLLIWDDDLTLRNRIHCLLVEGLGHLGLGNREKAQQLLQEVVSLDINHQVAARLLAMCEKK
;
A
#
# COMPACT_ATOMS: atom_id res chain seq x y z
N MET A 1 19.97 -6.71 -5.36
CA MET A 1 19.07 -7.18 -4.30
C MET A 1 19.62 -6.96 -2.89
N LYS A 2 20.87 -7.26 -2.58
CA LYS A 2 21.42 -6.98 -1.23
C LYS A 2 21.27 -5.53 -0.76
N LEU A 3 21.31 -4.55 -1.66
CA LEU A 3 21.15 -3.13 -1.34
C LEU A 3 19.74 -2.72 -0.89
N THR A 4 18.72 -3.51 -1.20
CA THR A 4 17.33 -3.24 -0.77
C THR A 4 17.07 -3.58 0.69
N GLU A 5 17.95 -4.37 1.31
CA GLU A 5 17.86 -4.80 2.71
C GLU A 5 18.79 -4.01 3.64
N THR A 6 19.63 -3.14 3.09
CA THR A 6 20.64 -2.41 3.87
C THR A 6 20.30 -0.93 3.99
N TYR A 7 20.28 -0.45 5.22
CA TYR A 7 20.16 0.97 5.55
C TYR A 7 21.55 1.53 5.88
N PRO A 8 21.95 2.66 5.30
CA PRO A 8 23.24 3.26 5.63
C PRO A 8 23.29 3.69 7.09
N GLU A 9 24.29 3.22 7.84
CA GLU A 9 24.45 3.51 9.26
C GLU A 9 24.68 4.99 9.57
N ASN A 10 25.13 5.76 8.59
CA ASN A 10 25.54 7.15 8.75
C ASN A 10 24.48 8.19 8.37
N LEU A 11 23.27 7.78 7.99
CA LEU A 11 22.19 8.72 7.66
C LEU A 11 21.34 9.17 8.86
N GLY A 12 21.67 8.72 10.08
CA GLY A 12 20.97 9.10 11.31
C GLY A 12 19.55 8.56 11.45
N GLU A 13 19.01 8.01 10.38
CA GLU A 13 17.68 7.40 10.36
C GLU A 13 17.81 5.93 9.98
N GLY A 14 17.62 5.07 10.96
CA GLY A 14 17.51 3.63 10.71
C GLY A 14 16.13 3.26 10.18
N LYS A 15 15.97 1.99 9.82
CA LYS A 15 14.65 1.43 9.56
C LYS A 15 13.78 1.58 10.81
N LEU A 16 12.59 2.14 10.67
CA LEU A 16 11.61 2.18 11.75
C LEU A 16 11.27 0.76 12.20
N ILE A 17 11.14 0.55 13.51
CA ILE A 17 10.98 -0.77 14.12
C ILE A 17 9.81 -1.57 13.54
N ASN A 18 8.76 -0.89 13.09
CA ASN A 18 7.56 -1.52 12.53
C ASN A 18 7.37 -1.26 11.03
N ALA A 19 8.42 -0.80 10.33
CA ALA A 19 8.32 -0.58 8.89
C ALA A 19 8.25 -1.91 8.15
N GLU A 20 7.12 -2.15 7.52
CA GLU A 20 6.90 -3.34 6.70
C GLU A 20 7.34 -3.09 5.25
N GLU A 21 8.09 -4.03 4.70
CA GLU A 21 8.64 -3.97 3.34
C GLU A 21 8.04 -5.05 2.43
N ASN A 22 6.72 -5.27 2.56
CA ASN A 22 6.00 -6.31 1.82
C ASN A 22 6.18 -6.17 0.31
N ASP A 23 6.19 -4.94 -0.21
CA ASP A 23 6.43 -4.64 -1.62
C ASP A 23 7.85 -5.02 -2.05
N VAL A 24 8.86 -4.67 -1.26
CA VAL A 24 10.27 -4.99 -1.55
C VAL A 24 10.45 -6.51 -1.61
N TYR A 25 10.02 -7.23 -0.58
CA TYR A 25 10.12 -8.68 -0.54
C TYR A 25 9.30 -9.37 -1.64
N TYR A 26 8.11 -8.85 -1.97
CA TYR A 26 7.34 -9.38 -3.08
C TYR A 26 8.09 -9.28 -4.40
N TRP A 27 8.65 -8.11 -4.71
CA TRP A 27 9.39 -7.92 -5.97
C TRP A 27 10.73 -8.66 -5.99
N MET A 28 11.41 -8.81 -4.84
CA MET A 28 12.57 -9.69 -4.71
C MET A 28 12.19 -11.14 -5.02
N GLY A 29 11.07 -11.61 -4.47
CA GLY A 29 10.55 -12.95 -4.75
C GLY A 29 10.27 -13.16 -6.24
N CYS A 30 9.63 -12.19 -6.90
CA CYS A 30 9.41 -12.23 -8.36
C CYS A 30 10.73 -12.26 -9.15
N ALA A 31 11.75 -11.54 -8.70
CA ALA A 31 13.06 -11.54 -9.34
C ALA A 31 13.77 -12.90 -9.18
N TYR A 32 13.76 -13.49 -7.98
CA TYR A 32 14.31 -14.83 -7.76
C TYR A 32 13.56 -15.92 -8.56
N GLU A 33 12.23 -15.83 -8.60
CA GLU A 33 11.40 -16.71 -9.43
C GLU A 33 11.81 -16.62 -10.91
N GLY A 34 12.00 -15.40 -11.43
CA GLY A 34 12.47 -15.15 -12.80
C GLY A 34 13.88 -15.69 -13.09
N MET A 35 14.73 -15.79 -12.06
CA MET A 35 16.06 -16.40 -12.15
C MET A 35 16.05 -17.94 -11.96
N GLY A 36 14.91 -18.53 -11.67
CA GLY A 36 14.77 -19.97 -11.41
C GLY A 36 15.13 -20.38 -9.97
N ASP A 37 15.44 -19.44 -9.08
CA ASP A 37 15.71 -19.72 -7.66
C ASP A 37 14.39 -19.74 -6.88
N THR A 38 13.71 -20.88 -6.97
CA THR A 38 12.40 -21.08 -6.33
C THR A 38 12.45 -21.08 -4.80
N GLN A 39 13.59 -21.45 -4.22
CA GLN A 39 13.76 -21.50 -2.78
C GLN A 39 13.83 -20.07 -2.19
N GLU A 40 14.68 -19.21 -2.72
CA GLU A 40 14.77 -17.82 -2.29
C GLU A 40 13.51 -17.02 -2.66
N ALA A 41 12.90 -17.30 -3.81
CA ALA A 41 11.61 -16.72 -4.18
C ALA A 41 10.54 -17.00 -3.10
N ARG A 42 10.41 -18.25 -2.68
CA ARG A 42 9.46 -18.65 -1.64
C ARG A 42 9.73 -17.96 -0.32
N ARG A 43 11.00 -17.89 0.13
CA ARG A 43 11.39 -17.17 1.36
C ARG A 43 11.01 -15.70 1.32
N CYS A 44 11.24 -15.04 0.18
CA CYS A 44 10.85 -13.66 -0.02
C CYS A 44 9.33 -13.49 0.04
N PHE A 45 8.54 -14.35 -0.62
CA PHE A 45 7.08 -14.30 -0.53
C PHE A 45 6.57 -14.55 0.89
N GLU A 46 7.16 -15.47 1.64
CA GLU A 46 6.84 -15.69 3.06
C GLU A 46 7.13 -14.44 3.91
N HIS A 47 8.22 -13.72 3.63
CA HIS A 47 8.50 -12.43 4.26
C HIS A 47 7.47 -11.36 3.87
N ALA A 48 7.09 -11.30 2.61
CA ALA A 48 6.11 -10.34 2.10
C ALA A 48 4.70 -10.52 2.70
N THR A 49 4.41 -11.63 3.39
CA THR A 49 3.11 -11.83 4.06
C THR A 49 3.06 -11.35 5.51
N LYS A 50 4.17 -10.88 6.08
CA LYS A 50 4.25 -10.47 7.49
C LYS A 50 3.59 -9.11 7.72
N GLY A 51 3.33 -8.81 9.00
CA GLY A 51 2.76 -7.53 9.43
C GLY A 51 1.24 -7.54 9.52
N SER A 52 0.66 -6.38 9.84
CA SER A 52 -0.79 -6.22 9.93
C SER A 52 -1.44 -6.31 8.54
N ALA A 53 -2.59 -6.95 8.46
CA ALA A 53 -3.42 -6.95 7.26
C ALA A 53 -4.68 -6.07 7.43
N GLU A 54 -4.70 -5.22 8.45
CA GLU A 54 -5.78 -4.25 8.68
C GLU A 54 -5.40 -2.91 8.08
N PRO A 55 -6.17 -2.37 7.13
CA PRO A 55 -5.94 -1.06 6.57
C PRO A 55 -6.08 0.03 7.64
N ALA A 56 -5.20 1.01 7.58
CA ALA A 56 -5.24 2.20 8.43
C ALA A 56 -5.41 3.46 7.57
N ILE A 57 -5.72 4.58 8.22
CA ILE A 57 -5.87 5.88 7.54
C ILE A 57 -4.52 6.38 7.00
N ALA A 58 -3.41 5.88 7.53
CA ALA A 58 -2.03 6.18 7.12
C ALA A 58 -1.69 7.70 7.14
N PHE A 59 -2.15 8.41 8.16
CA PHE A 59 -1.81 9.81 8.35
C PHE A 59 -0.43 10.04 8.97
N PHE A 60 0.01 9.09 9.78
CA PHE A 60 1.31 9.20 10.43
C PHE A 60 2.37 8.44 9.63
N TYR A 61 3.60 8.93 9.68
CA TYR A 61 4.73 8.36 8.95
C TYR A 61 5.08 6.91 9.38
N ASN A 62 4.63 6.50 10.55
CA ASN A 62 4.82 5.14 11.09
C ASN A 62 3.60 4.24 10.89
N ASP A 63 2.52 4.74 10.30
CA ASP A 63 1.37 3.90 9.96
C ASP A 63 1.71 2.98 8.80
N GLN A 64 1.21 1.75 8.85
CA GLN A 64 1.35 0.83 7.74
C GLN A 64 0.58 1.35 6.53
N GLN A 65 1.30 1.57 5.44
CA GLN A 65 0.68 2.01 4.20
C GLN A 65 -0.19 0.88 3.60
N PRO A 66 -1.38 1.17 3.10
CA PRO A 66 -2.32 0.14 2.65
C PRO A 66 -1.85 -0.62 1.42
N ASP A 67 -0.98 -0.06 0.60
CA ASP A 67 -0.35 -0.77 -0.50
C ASP A 67 0.48 -1.98 -0.03
N LYS A 68 1.00 -1.97 1.19
CA LYS A 68 1.68 -3.12 1.79
C LYS A 68 0.75 -4.34 1.91
N ILE A 69 -0.53 -4.11 2.29
CA ILE A 69 -1.55 -5.18 2.37
C ILE A 69 -1.86 -5.76 0.98
N PHE A 70 -1.84 -4.94 -0.05
CA PHE A 70 -1.97 -5.41 -1.43
C PHE A 70 -0.84 -6.40 -1.79
N TYR A 71 0.41 -6.06 -1.45
CA TYR A 71 1.55 -6.94 -1.69
C TYR A 71 1.52 -8.20 -0.80
N GLN A 72 1.00 -8.13 0.43
CA GLN A 72 0.71 -9.33 1.23
C GLN A 72 -0.25 -10.27 0.48
N GLY A 73 -1.34 -9.72 -0.07
CA GLY A 73 -2.29 -10.49 -0.86
C GLY A 73 -1.66 -11.15 -2.09
N LEU A 74 -0.84 -10.40 -2.83
CA LEU A 74 -0.10 -10.95 -3.98
C LEU A 74 0.89 -12.04 -3.56
N ALA A 75 1.58 -11.87 -2.43
CA ALA A 75 2.51 -12.88 -1.90
C ALA A 75 1.79 -14.15 -1.45
N TRP A 76 0.62 -14.03 -0.79
CA TRP A 76 -0.20 -15.20 -0.46
C TRP A 76 -0.63 -15.98 -1.69
N ARG A 77 -0.94 -15.29 -2.80
CA ARG A 77 -1.25 -15.94 -4.08
C ARG A 77 -0.05 -16.71 -4.65
N LYS A 78 1.16 -16.13 -4.56
CA LYS A 78 2.41 -16.80 -4.94
C LYS A 78 2.73 -18.03 -4.07
N LEU A 79 2.21 -18.09 -2.87
CA LEU A 79 2.31 -19.21 -1.93
C LEU A 79 1.12 -20.18 -2.03
N ASP A 80 0.34 -20.11 -3.11
CA ASP A 80 -0.84 -20.96 -3.37
C ASP A 80 -1.95 -20.86 -2.31
N ASN A 81 -2.01 -19.72 -1.57
CA ASN A 81 -3.03 -19.47 -0.57
C ASN A 81 -4.02 -18.40 -1.04
N GLU A 82 -4.86 -18.76 -2.01
CA GLU A 82 -5.83 -17.84 -2.60
C GLU A 82 -6.86 -17.32 -1.56
N ALA A 83 -7.20 -18.12 -0.55
CA ALA A 83 -8.14 -17.71 0.50
C ALA A 83 -7.61 -16.50 1.30
N LYS A 84 -6.35 -16.53 1.72
CA LYS A 84 -5.70 -15.42 2.41
C LYS A 84 -5.49 -14.23 1.47
N ALA A 85 -5.11 -14.48 0.22
CA ALA A 85 -4.96 -13.43 -0.79
C ALA A 85 -6.26 -12.64 -0.96
N ARG A 86 -7.37 -13.34 -1.20
CA ARG A 86 -8.69 -12.71 -1.31
C ARG A 86 -9.12 -11.97 -0.05
N SER A 87 -8.82 -12.52 1.13
CA SER A 87 -9.09 -11.83 2.39
C SER A 87 -8.40 -10.47 2.48
N CYS A 88 -7.13 -10.37 2.11
CA CYS A 88 -6.41 -9.09 2.04
C CYS A 88 -7.12 -8.10 1.10
N PHE A 89 -7.47 -8.53 -0.10
CA PHE A 89 -8.11 -7.67 -1.09
C PHE A 89 -9.51 -7.22 -0.69
N HIS A 90 -10.32 -8.09 -0.10
CA HIS A 90 -11.64 -7.71 0.41
C HIS A 90 -11.57 -6.72 1.57
N ARG A 91 -10.57 -6.83 2.45
CA ARG A 91 -10.36 -5.84 3.52
C ARG A 91 -10.06 -4.46 2.95
N LEU A 92 -9.23 -4.39 1.92
CA LEU A 92 -8.93 -3.13 1.24
C LEU A 92 -10.21 -2.50 0.65
N ILE A 93 -11.03 -3.27 -0.08
CA ILE A 93 -12.29 -2.80 -0.63
C ILE A 93 -13.23 -2.31 0.48
N SER A 94 -13.44 -3.15 1.49
CA SER A 94 -14.35 -2.81 2.60
C SER A 94 -13.91 -1.56 3.36
N HIS A 95 -12.61 -1.36 3.54
CA HIS A 95 -12.07 -0.15 4.17
C HIS A 95 -12.35 1.09 3.31
N GLY A 96 -12.04 1.04 2.02
CA GLY A 96 -12.27 2.15 1.09
C GLY A 96 -13.74 2.56 1.06
N GLU A 97 -14.65 1.60 0.83
CA GLU A 97 -16.09 1.85 0.79
C GLU A 97 -16.63 2.43 2.09
N LYS A 98 -16.19 1.90 3.24
CA LYS A 98 -16.70 2.29 4.56
C LYS A 98 -16.27 3.70 4.96
N HIS A 99 -15.02 4.08 4.65
CA HIS A 99 -14.39 5.30 5.15
C HIS A 99 -14.38 6.45 4.15
N TYR A 100 -14.90 6.26 2.94
CA TYR A 100 -14.89 7.27 1.87
C TYR A 100 -15.55 8.60 2.26
N PHE A 101 -16.63 8.55 3.05
CA PHE A 101 -17.39 9.73 3.47
C PHE A 101 -17.00 10.26 4.84
N ASP A 102 -15.99 9.68 5.48
CA ASP A 102 -15.55 10.13 6.78
C ASP A 102 -15.01 11.56 6.69
N GLN A 103 -15.46 12.40 7.64
CA GLN A 103 -14.89 13.73 7.83
C GLN A 103 -13.68 13.60 8.73
N VAL A 104 -12.52 13.92 8.19
CA VAL A 104 -11.26 13.79 8.92
C VAL A 104 -10.92 15.10 9.58
N LYS A 105 -10.73 15.05 10.90
CA LYS A 105 -10.13 16.12 11.71
C LYS A 105 -8.92 15.51 12.41
N ILE A 106 -7.78 16.14 12.28
CA ILE A 106 -6.63 15.81 13.10
C ILE A 106 -6.74 16.72 14.34
N ASP A 107 -7.06 16.12 15.48
CA ASP A 107 -6.79 16.76 16.74
C ASP A 107 -5.28 16.71 16.95
N TYR A 108 -4.61 17.81 16.64
CA TYR A 108 -3.21 17.94 16.99
C TYR A 108 -3.11 17.82 18.50
N PHE A 109 -2.57 16.72 18.95
CA PHE A 109 -2.06 16.63 20.31
C PHE A 109 -0.96 17.69 20.40
N ALA A 110 -1.32 18.76 21.05
CA ALA A 110 -0.56 19.99 21.11
C ALA A 110 0.74 19.83 21.88
N VAL A 111 1.68 19.08 21.35
CA VAL A 111 3.00 19.09 21.96
C VAL A 111 3.79 20.28 21.48
N SER A 112 3.44 20.93 20.42
CA SER A 112 4.32 22.02 20.05
C SER A 112 3.90 22.91 18.94
N LEU A 113 2.92 23.26 18.50
CA LEU A 113 2.71 24.38 17.57
C LEU A 113 1.24 24.46 17.15
N PRO A 114 0.42 25.10 18.01
CA PRO A 114 -1.02 24.98 17.86
C PRO A 114 -1.58 25.55 16.57
N ASP A 115 -1.00 26.49 15.92
CA ASP A 115 -1.71 27.22 14.87
C ASP A 115 -0.85 27.55 13.63
N LEU A 116 0.24 26.83 13.41
CA LEU A 116 1.05 27.02 12.21
C LEU A 116 0.67 26.02 11.11
N LEU A 117 -0.58 26.06 10.67
CA LEU A 117 -0.91 25.57 9.33
C LEU A 117 -0.30 26.53 8.32
N ILE A 118 0.86 26.19 7.80
CA ILE A 118 1.54 26.98 6.76
C ILE A 118 0.76 26.92 5.43
N TRP A 119 -0.14 25.95 5.31
CA TRP A 119 -1.02 25.73 4.16
C TRP A 119 -2.33 25.09 4.61
N ASP A 120 -3.41 25.43 3.92
CA ASP A 120 -4.69 24.76 4.06
C ASP A 120 -4.62 23.40 3.34
N ASP A 121 -4.69 22.30 4.11
CA ASP A 121 -4.76 20.95 3.58
C ASP A 121 -6.18 20.39 3.79
N ASP A 122 -6.85 20.03 2.71
CA ASP A 122 -8.16 19.38 2.79
C ASP A 122 -7.99 17.90 3.14
N LEU A 123 -7.98 17.62 4.45
CA LEU A 123 -7.85 16.28 4.98
C LEU A 123 -8.99 15.35 4.56
N THR A 124 -10.18 15.89 4.32
CA THR A 124 -11.33 15.11 3.83
C THR A 124 -11.10 14.68 2.37
N LEU A 125 -10.54 15.57 1.55
CA LEU A 125 -10.14 15.22 0.19
C LEU A 125 -9.01 14.17 0.20
N ARG A 126 -8.01 14.33 1.07
CA ARG A 126 -6.93 13.32 1.21
C ARG A 126 -7.49 11.96 1.61
N ASN A 127 -8.43 11.91 2.56
CA ASN A 127 -9.09 10.67 2.93
C ASN A 127 -9.84 10.04 1.74
N ARG A 128 -10.55 10.83 0.93
CA ARG A 128 -11.22 10.31 -0.27
C ARG A 128 -10.24 9.70 -1.26
N ILE A 129 -9.16 10.41 -1.55
CA ILE A 129 -8.09 9.92 -2.43
C ILE A 129 -7.53 8.59 -1.89
N HIS A 130 -7.26 8.53 -0.60
CA HIS A 130 -6.79 7.32 0.07
C HIS A 130 -7.78 6.17 -0.04
N CYS A 131 -9.06 6.39 0.24
CA CYS A 131 -10.10 5.36 0.15
C CYS A 131 -10.27 4.83 -1.27
N LEU A 132 -10.26 5.71 -2.28
CA LEU A 132 -10.32 5.31 -3.69
C LEU A 132 -9.10 4.46 -4.10
N LEU A 133 -7.90 4.84 -3.63
CA LEU A 133 -6.69 4.07 -3.87
C LEU A 133 -6.81 2.67 -3.27
N VAL A 134 -7.19 2.59 -2.00
CA VAL A 134 -7.29 1.33 -1.25
C VAL A 134 -8.33 0.39 -1.88
N GLU A 135 -9.50 0.92 -2.25
CA GLU A 135 -10.55 0.18 -2.97
C GLU A 135 -10.03 -0.30 -4.34
N GLY A 136 -9.35 0.57 -5.08
CA GLY A 136 -8.74 0.25 -6.37
C GLY A 136 -7.70 -0.88 -6.29
N LEU A 137 -6.84 -0.87 -5.26
CA LEU A 137 -5.89 -1.93 -4.96
C LEU A 137 -6.60 -3.27 -4.70
N GLY A 138 -7.66 -3.25 -3.89
CA GLY A 138 -8.45 -4.44 -3.59
C GLY A 138 -9.07 -5.05 -4.86
N HIS A 139 -9.70 -4.23 -5.70
CA HIS A 139 -10.26 -4.67 -6.98
C HIS A 139 -9.19 -5.18 -7.95
N LEU A 140 -8.04 -4.52 -8.04
CA LEU A 140 -6.92 -4.98 -8.85
C LEU A 140 -6.43 -6.36 -8.38
N GLY A 141 -6.31 -6.55 -7.08
CA GLY A 141 -5.93 -7.83 -6.48
C GLY A 141 -6.92 -8.96 -6.77
N LEU A 142 -8.22 -8.67 -6.83
CA LEU A 142 -9.26 -9.63 -7.21
C LEU A 142 -9.36 -9.86 -8.73
N GLY A 143 -8.63 -9.10 -9.55
CA GLY A 143 -8.70 -9.19 -11.01
C GLY A 143 -9.83 -8.38 -11.64
N ASN A 144 -10.55 -7.57 -10.87
CA ASN A 144 -11.61 -6.67 -11.34
C ASN A 144 -11.00 -5.42 -11.99
N ARG A 145 -10.32 -5.60 -13.13
CA ARG A 145 -9.47 -4.57 -13.75
C ARG A 145 -10.21 -3.30 -14.13
N GLU A 146 -11.42 -3.44 -14.69
CA GLU A 146 -12.23 -2.29 -15.12
C GLU A 146 -12.59 -1.39 -13.93
N LYS A 147 -13.03 -2.00 -12.81
CA LYS A 147 -13.37 -1.23 -11.61
C LYS A 147 -12.12 -0.61 -10.98
N ALA A 148 -11.01 -1.36 -10.91
CA ALA A 148 -9.73 -0.83 -10.42
C ALA A 148 -9.26 0.36 -11.26
N GLN A 149 -9.34 0.27 -12.60
CA GLN A 149 -8.96 1.34 -13.49
C GLN A 149 -9.79 2.60 -13.27
N GLN A 150 -11.12 2.48 -13.14
CA GLN A 150 -12.00 3.61 -12.85
C GLN A 150 -11.61 4.33 -11.56
N LEU A 151 -11.43 3.58 -10.47
CA LEU A 151 -11.05 4.14 -9.17
C LEU A 151 -9.68 4.82 -9.20
N LEU A 152 -8.69 4.18 -9.82
CA LEU A 152 -7.34 4.73 -9.93
C LEU A 152 -7.29 5.96 -10.85
N GLN A 153 -8.12 6.03 -11.90
CA GLN A 153 -8.28 7.22 -12.73
C GLN A 153 -8.87 8.38 -11.92
N GLU A 154 -9.84 8.09 -11.05
CA GLU A 154 -10.39 9.10 -10.16
C GLU A 154 -9.34 9.62 -9.18
N VAL A 155 -8.51 8.74 -8.58
CA VAL A 155 -7.37 9.15 -7.74
C VAL A 155 -6.46 10.13 -8.50
N VAL A 156 -6.04 9.80 -9.73
CA VAL A 156 -5.15 10.66 -10.52
C VAL A 156 -5.83 11.97 -10.93
N SER A 157 -7.15 11.98 -11.10
CA SER A 157 -7.90 13.20 -11.39
C SER A 157 -7.95 14.16 -10.18
N LEU A 158 -7.97 13.63 -8.98
CA LEU A 158 -7.96 14.39 -7.72
C LEU A 158 -6.56 14.80 -7.28
N ASP A 159 -5.57 13.95 -7.55
CA ASP A 159 -4.14 14.20 -7.30
C ASP A 159 -3.29 13.72 -8.48
N ILE A 160 -2.97 14.64 -9.37
CA ILE A 160 -2.17 14.38 -10.58
C ILE A 160 -0.76 13.84 -10.27
N ASN A 161 -0.24 14.09 -9.07
CA ASN A 161 1.07 13.66 -8.63
C ASN A 161 1.06 12.31 -7.90
N HIS A 162 -0.08 11.64 -7.84
CA HIS A 162 -0.23 10.37 -7.11
C HIS A 162 0.49 9.22 -7.80
N GLN A 163 1.79 9.07 -7.53
CA GLN A 163 2.69 8.13 -8.22
C GLN A 163 2.22 6.67 -8.15
N VAL A 164 1.68 6.24 -7.00
CA VAL A 164 1.21 4.84 -6.83
C VAL A 164 0.06 4.56 -7.76
N ALA A 165 -0.95 5.43 -7.81
CA ALA A 165 -2.10 5.27 -8.70
C ALA A 165 -1.69 5.27 -10.18
N ALA A 166 -0.80 6.18 -10.59
CA ALA A 166 -0.29 6.25 -11.96
C ALA A 166 0.42 4.95 -12.39
N ARG A 167 1.26 4.38 -11.50
CA ARG A 167 1.92 3.09 -11.77
C ARG A 167 0.94 1.93 -11.88
N LEU A 168 -0.07 1.90 -11.02
CA LEU A 168 -1.07 0.83 -11.00
C LEU A 168 -2.00 0.89 -12.22
N LEU A 169 -2.32 2.06 -12.73
CA LEU A 169 -3.04 2.22 -14.00
C LEU A 169 -2.30 1.52 -15.15
N ALA A 170 -0.98 1.71 -15.23
CA ALA A 170 -0.16 1.02 -16.22
C ALA A 170 -0.18 -0.52 -16.06
N MET A 171 -0.43 -1.03 -14.85
CA MET A 171 -0.63 -2.49 -14.62
C MET A 171 -2.01 -2.97 -15.08
N CYS A 172 -3.04 -2.12 -15.03
CA CYS A 172 -4.37 -2.46 -15.53
C CYS A 172 -4.40 -2.60 -17.06
N GLU A 173 -3.57 -1.83 -17.78
CA GLU A 173 -3.51 -1.80 -19.24
C GLU A 173 -2.74 -2.98 -19.87
N LYS A 174 -1.83 -3.58 -19.11
CA LYS A 174 -1.07 -4.75 -19.59
C LYS A 174 -1.99 -5.98 -19.61
N LYS A 175 -2.25 -6.48 -20.83
CA LYS A 175 -2.97 -7.75 -21.07
C LYS A 175 -2.17 -8.96 -20.61
#